data_0cdbf5a021990c7f3b0160044eecf368
#
_entry.id   0cdbf5a021990c7f3b0160044eecf368
#
_cell.length_a   1.000
_cell.length_b   1.000
_cell.length_c   1.000
_cell.angle_alpha   90.00
_cell.angle_beta   90.00
_cell.angle_gamma   90.00
#
_symmetry.space_group_name_H-M   'P 1'
#
loop_
_entity.id
_entity.type
_entity.pdbx_description
1 polymer ?
#
loop_
_entity_poly.entity_id
_entity_poly.type
_entity_poly.pdbx_seq_one_letter_code
_entity_poly.pdbx_strand_id
1 'polypeptide(L)'
;YFKVEKAMDEKAMQLLAVFDLDKEADTLAANLPYGKQRKLEITRALATEPKLLLLDEPAAGMNPNETKELMETIRFVRDEFHMTILLIEHDMKLVSGICEELTVLNFGEVLSEGNTSDVLNDPEVIKAYLGE
;
A
#
# COMPACT_ATOMS: atom_id res chain seq x y z
N TYR A 1 -31.52 7.56 -12.28
CA TYR A 1 -30.43 8.39 -11.83
C TYR A 1 -30.29 8.36 -10.30
N PHE A 2 -31.22 8.92 -9.54
CA PHE A 2 -31.18 8.98 -8.06
C PHE A 2 -30.99 7.64 -7.33
N LYS A 3 -31.57 6.53 -7.85
CA LYS A 3 -31.38 5.20 -7.23
C LYS A 3 -29.97 4.67 -7.38
N VAL A 4 -29.31 4.96 -8.49
CA VAL A 4 -27.93 4.54 -8.76
C VAL A 4 -26.97 5.36 -7.89
N GLU A 5 -27.17 6.66 -7.81
CA GLU A 5 -26.38 7.57 -6.96
C GLU A 5 -26.43 7.14 -5.49
N LYS A 6 -27.63 6.92 -4.96
CA LYS A 6 -27.81 6.46 -3.59
C LYS A 6 -27.11 5.11 -3.31
N ALA A 7 -27.17 4.16 -4.24
CA ALA A 7 -26.50 2.88 -4.11
C ALA A 7 -24.97 3.03 -4.15
N MET A 8 -24.45 3.97 -4.94
CA MET A 8 -23.02 4.31 -4.97
C MET A 8 -22.56 4.95 -3.66
N ASP A 9 -23.32 5.88 -3.12
CA ASP A 9 -23.04 6.53 -1.84
C ASP A 9 -23.02 5.52 -0.69
N GLU A 10 -24.01 4.62 -0.63
CA GLU A 10 -24.06 3.55 0.39
C GLU A 10 -22.83 2.64 0.30
N LYS A 11 -22.42 2.25 -0.89
CA LYS A 11 -21.23 1.42 -1.11
C LYS A 11 -19.94 2.16 -0.73
N ALA A 12 -19.84 3.45 -1.07
CA ALA A 12 -18.71 4.29 -0.69
C ALA A 12 -18.61 4.42 0.83
N MET A 13 -19.71 4.68 1.52
CA MET A 13 -19.75 4.76 2.99
C MET A 13 -19.38 3.46 3.67
N GLN A 14 -19.84 2.32 3.15
CA GLN A 14 -19.45 1.00 3.65
C GLN A 14 -17.94 0.77 3.52
N LEU A 15 -17.36 1.14 2.39
CA LEU A 15 -15.93 0.99 2.16
C LEU A 15 -15.10 1.95 3.05
N LEU A 16 -15.54 3.19 3.21
CA LEU A 16 -14.92 4.14 4.15
C LEU A 16 -14.94 3.61 5.60
N ALA A 17 -16.05 2.99 6.01
CA ALA A 17 -16.18 2.42 7.36
C ALA A 17 -15.19 1.26 7.61
N VAL A 18 -14.89 0.45 6.58
CA VAL A 18 -13.88 -0.62 6.67
C VAL A 18 -12.49 -0.08 7.03
N PHE A 19 -12.18 1.15 6.61
CA PHE A 19 -10.89 1.81 6.87
C PHE A 19 -10.95 2.88 7.98
N ASP A 20 -12.03 2.91 8.76
CA ASP A 20 -12.26 3.91 9.82
C ASP A 20 -12.24 5.37 9.31
N LEU A 21 -12.73 5.58 8.10
CA LEU A 21 -12.80 6.89 7.42
C LEU A 21 -14.24 7.42 7.26
N ASP A 22 -15.24 6.68 7.72
CA ASP A 22 -16.66 7.04 7.58
C ASP A 22 -17.02 8.36 8.27
N LYS A 23 -16.39 8.65 9.41
CA LYS A 23 -16.56 9.90 10.15
C LYS A 23 -15.98 11.12 9.43
N GLU A 24 -15.11 10.89 8.47
CA GLU A 24 -14.44 11.92 7.67
C GLU A 24 -15.11 12.12 6.29
N ALA A 25 -16.26 11.49 6.05
CA ALA A 25 -16.90 11.49 4.73
C ALA A 25 -17.16 12.90 4.16
N ASP A 26 -17.47 13.87 5.03
CA ASP A 26 -17.71 15.27 4.66
C ASP A 26 -16.47 16.16 4.77
N THR A 27 -15.33 15.59 5.16
CA THR A 27 -14.06 16.31 5.28
C THR A 27 -13.36 16.37 3.93
N LEU A 28 -12.86 17.55 3.55
CA LEU A 28 -12.02 17.67 2.36
C LEU A 28 -10.77 16.79 2.51
N ALA A 29 -10.48 15.97 1.51
CA ALA A 29 -9.34 15.03 1.55
C ALA A 29 -8.00 15.72 1.87
N ALA A 30 -7.81 16.95 1.36
CA ALA A 30 -6.61 17.75 1.63
C ALA A 30 -6.47 18.16 3.11
N ASN A 31 -7.54 18.13 3.89
CA ASN A 31 -7.53 18.49 5.32
C ASN A 31 -7.31 17.27 6.23
N LEU A 32 -7.27 16.08 5.68
CA LEU A 32 -6.98 14.87 6.44
C LEU A 32 -5.49 14.82 6.83
N PRO A 33 -5.16 14.25 8.00
CA PRO A 33 -3.79 13.87 8.32
C PRO A 33 -3.19 12.96 7.23
N TYR A 34 -1.90 13.05 6.99
CA TYR A 34 -1.23 12.39 5.88
C TYR A 34 -1.47 10.86 5.83
N GLY A 35 -1.40 10.17 6.97
CA GLY A 35 -1.70 8.74 7.06
C GLY A 35 -3.15 8.40 6.65
N LYS A 36 -4.13 9.26 6.99
CA LYS A 36 -5.51 9.10 6.54
C LYS A 36 -5.69 9.39 5.05
N GLN A 37 -4.94 10.33 4.50
CA GLN A 37 -4.93 10.57 3.05
C GLN A 37 -4.46 9.33 2.28
N ARG A 38 -3.39 8.67 2.74
CA ARG A 38 -2.91 7.42 2.13
C ARG A 38 -3.90 6.27 2.24
N LYS A 39 -4.54 6.11 3.41
CA LYS A 39 -5.66 5.17 3.56
C LYS A 39 -6.78 5.46 2.57
N LEU A 40 -7.17 6.72 2.41
CA LEU A 40 -8.21 7.13 1.47
C LEU A 40 -7.84 6.83 0.01
N GLU A 41 -6.59 7.04 -0.38
CA GLU A 41 -6.10 6.70 -1.73
C GLU A 41 -6.26 5.20 -2.02
N ILE A 42 -5.88 4.34 -1.08
CA ILE A 42 -6.07 2.89 -1.19
C ILE A 42 -7.56 2.55 -1.23
N THR A 43 -8.36 3.12 -0.34
CA THR A 43 -9.82 2.92 -0.29
C THR A 43 -10.48 3.29 -1.61
N ARG A 44 -10.09 4.42 -2.21
CA ARG A 44 -10.59 4.86 -3.51
C ARG A 44 -10.22 3.89 -4.63
N ALA A 45 -9.00 3.38 -4.62
CA ALA A 45 -8.58 2.37 -5.60
C ALA A 45 -9.41 1.10 -5.46
N LEU A 46 -9.68 0.63 -4.24
CA LEU A 46 -10.49 -0.56 -3.97
C LEU A 46 -11.96 -0.39 -4.39
N ALA A 47 -12.48 0.84 -4.41
CA ALA A 47 -13.84 1.12 -4.88
C ALA A 47 -14.07 0.74 -6.35
N THR A 48 -13.01 0.64 -7.15
CA THR A 48 -13.05 0.16 -8.53
C THR A 48 -13.09 -1.37 -8.66
N GLU A 49 -13.05 -2.09 -7.55
CA GLU A 49 -13.02 -3.56 -7.50
C GLU A 49 -11.88 -4.19 -8.34
N PRO A 50 -10.64 -3.74 -8.16
CA PRO A 50 -9.52 -4.22 -8.96
C PRO A 50 -9.13 -5.65 -8.57
N LYS A 51 -8.44 -6.36 -9.47
CA LYS A 51 -7.76 -7.64 -9.17
C LYS A 51 -6.31 -7.44 -8.76
N LEU A 52 -5.72 -6.34 -9.18
CA LEU A 52 -4.34 -5.95 -8.92
C LEU A 52 -4.31 -4.51 -8.42
N LEU A 53 -3.69 -4.29 -7.28
CA LEU A 53 -3.44 -2.98 -6.70
C LEU A 53 -1.96 -2.62 -6.91
N LEU A 54 -1.73 -1.46 -7.51
CA LEU A 54 -0.38 -0.92 -7.72
C LEU A 54 -0.12 0.19 -6.70
N LEU A 55 0.94 0.06 -5.92
CA LEU A 55 1.36 1.04 -4.92
C LEU A 55 2.79 1.50 -5.24
N ASP A 56 2.91 2.78 -5.56
CA ASP A 56 4.19 3.40 -5.90
C ASP A 56 4.65 4.29 -4.74
N GLU A 57 5.71 3.86 -4.05
CA GLU A 57 6.30 4.53 -2.88
C GLU A 57 5.27 5.04 -1.84
N PRO A 58 4.33 4.19 -1.39
CA PRO A 58 3.22 4.65 -0.55
C PRO A 58 3.68 5.18 0.82
N ALA A 59 4.87 4.79 1.29
CA ALA A 59 5.44 5.24 2.57
C ALA A 59 6.28 6.53 2.46
N ALA A 60 6.40 7.13 1.28
CA ALA A 60 7.18 8.33 1.09
C ALA A 60 6.73 9.46 2.04
N GLY A 61 7.68 10.02 2.79
CA GLY A 61 7.41 11.11 3.73
C GLY A 61 6.75 10.71 5.06
N MET A 62 6.55 9.43 5.31
CA MET A 62 5.97 8.91 6.55
C MET A 62 7.02 8.76 7.66
N ASN A 63 6.60 9.00 8.90
CA ASN A 63 7.39 8.62 10.07
C ASN A 63 7.25 7.09 10.35
N PRO A 64 8.07 6.51 11.25
CA PRO A 64 8.04 5.07 11.51
C PRO A 64 6.69 4.52 12.00
N ASN A 65 5.92 5.29 12.75
CA ASN A 65 4.59 4.89 13.22
C ASN A 65 3.57 4.86 12.08
N GLU A 66 3.58 5.88 11.23
CA GLU A 66 2.73 5.96 10.03
C GLU A 66 3.06 4.83 9.05
N THR A 67 4.36 4.53 8.86
CA THR A 67 4.81 3.40 8.03
C THR A 67 4.27 2.08 8.57
N LYS A 68 4.32 1.87 9.89
CA LYS A 68 3.77 0.67 10.53
C LYS A 68 2.26 0.54 10.30
N GLU A 69 1.50 1.61 10.48
CA GLU A 69 0.06 1.64 10.21
C GLU A 69 -0.25 1.35 8.73
N LEU A 70 0.55 1.90 7.81
CA LEU A 70 0.44 1.61 6.39
C LEU A 70 0.70 0.13 6.09
N MET A 71 1.73 -0.47 6.69
CA MET A 71 2.01 -1.91 6.54
C MET A 71 0.83 -2.77 7.00
N GLU A 72 0.23 -2.43 8.15
CA GLU A 72 -0.97 -3.11 8.67
C GLU A 72 -2.15 -2.97 7.70
N THR A 73 -2.35 -1.77 7.13
CA THR A 73 -3.38 -1.51 6.13
C THR A 73 -3.17 -2.33 4.85
N ILE A 74 -1.94 -2.39 4.34
CA ILE A 74 -1.59 -3.18 3.14
C ILE A 74 -1.83 -4.68 3.37
N ARG A 75 -1.41 -5.20 4.53
CA ARG A 75 -1.67 -6.60 4.89
C ARG A 75 -3.17 -6.89 4.97
N PHE A 76 -3.93 -6.02 5.61
CA PHE A 76 -5.39 -6.12 5.71
C PHE A 76 -6.04 -6.16 4.33
N VAL A 77 -5.66 -5.27 3.42
CA VAL A 77 -6.16 -5.23 2.04
C VAL A 77 -5.83 -6.52 1.30
N ARG A 78 -4.59 -7.00 1.40
CA ARG A 78 -4.18 -8.26 0.77
C ARG A 78 -5.04 -9.43 1.25
N ASP A 79 -5.22 -9.55 2.56
CA ASP A 79 -5.83 -10.73 3.16
C ASP A 79 -7.37 -10.68 3.08
N GLU A 80 -8.00 -9.58 3.46
CA GLU A 80 -9.46 -9.45 3.50
C GLU A 80 -10.10 -9.24 2.13
N PHE A 81 -9.41 -8.55 1.23
CA PHE A 81 -9.89 -8.33 -0.15
C PHE A 81 -9.32 -9.35 -1.15
N HIS A 82 -8.51 -10.31 -0.70
CA HIS A 82 -7.82 -11.29 -1.56
C HIS A 82 -7.09 -10.60 -2.72
N MET A 83 -6.41 -9.52 -2.42
CA MET A 83 -5.80 -8.62 -3.40
C MET A 83 -4.39 -9.08 -3.77
N THR A 84 -4.09 -9.08 -5.06
CA THR A 84 -2.70 -9.10 -5.53
C THR A 84 -2.17 -7.68 -5.50
N ILE A 85 -1.03 -7.47 -4.86
CA ILE A 85 -0.43 -6.14 -4.70
C ILE A 85 0.97 -6.13 -5.32
N LEU A 86 1.21 -5.17 -6.20
CA LEU A 86 2.54 -4.84 -6.69
C LEU A 86 2.97 -3.53 -6.03
N LEU A 87 4.06 -3.59 -5.28
CA LEU A 87 4.58 -2.51 -4.47
C LEU A 87 5.95 -2.07 -5.00
N ILE A 88 6.13 -0.78 -5.23
CA ILE A 88 7.44 -0.17 -5.46
C ILE A 88 7.84 0.55 -4.18
N GLU A 89 8.97 0.17 -3.60
CA GLU A 89 9.50 0.75 -2.37
C GLU A 89 11.02 0.62 -2.29
N HIS A 90 11.61 1.48 -1.48
CA HIS A 90 13.03 1.43 -1.12
C HIS A 90 13.24 1.31 0.40
N ASP A 91 12.18 1.34 1.20
CA ASP A 91 12.23 1.06 2.64
C ASP A 91 12.32 -0.45 2.89
N MET A 92 13.53 -0.91 3.26
CA MET A 92 13.81 -2.33 3.46
C MET A 92 13.00 -2.94 4.62
N LYS A 93 12.65 -2.16 5.65
CA LYS A 93 11.82 -2.64 6.76
C LYS A 93 10.39 -2.91 6.31
N LEU A 94 9.84 -2.00 5.51
CA LEU A 94 8.52 -2.17 4.92
C LEU A 94 8.51 -3.40 4.01
N VAL A 95 9.44 -3.46 3.07
CA VAL A 95 9.54 -4.54 2.07
C VAL A 95 9.71 -5.90 2.74
N SER A 96 10.66 -6.03 3.69
CA SER A 96 10.88 -7.28 4.43
C SER A 96 9.68 -7.70 5.28
N GLY A 97 8.89 -6.74 5.72
CA GLY A 97 7.74 -6.97 6.58
C GLY A 97 6.48 -7.42 5.87
N ILE A 98 6.28 -7.10 4.58
CA ILE A 98 5.01 -7.36 3.88
C ILE A 98 5.14 -8.06 2.53
N CYS A 99 6.30 -8.04 1.89
CA CYS A 99 6.51 -8.67 0.59
C CYS A 99 6.90 -10.14 0.73
N GLU A 100 6.31 -10.99 -0.09
CA GLU A 100 6.62 -12.42 -0.18
C GLU A 100 7.74 -12.67 -1.19
N GLU A 101 7.73 -11.94 -2.28
CA GLU A 101 8.71 -11.99 -3.36
C GLU A 101 9.22 -10.59 -3.68
N LEU A 102 10.47 -10.50 -4.08
CA LEU A 102 11.12 -9.26 -4.48
C LEU A 102 11.75 -9.39 -5.86
N THR A 103 11.67 -8.31 -6.62
CA THR A 103 12.52 -8.03 -7.78
C THR A 103 13.30 -6.76 -7.49
N VAL A 104 14.60 -6.88 -7.30
CA VAL A 104 15.49 -5.74 -6.98
C VAL A 104 16.08 -5.19 -8.26
N LEU A 105 15.85 -3.89 -8.48
CA LEU A 105 16.40 -3.16 -9.61
C LEU A 105 17.60 -2.31 -9.18
N ASN A 106 18.62 -2.27 -10.04
CA ASN A 106 19.76 -1.39 -9.90
C ASN A 106 20.13 -0.82 -11.26
N PHE A 107 20.11 0.50 -11.40
CA PHE A 107 20.33 1.19 -12.68
C PHE A 107 19.49 0.65 -13.85
N GLY A 108 18.21 0.30 -13.57
CA GLY A 108 17.28 -0.19 -14.59
C GLY A 108 17.43 -1.67 -14.96
N GLU A 109 18.35 -2.39 -14.33
CA GLU A 109 18.56 -3.82 -14.52
C GLU A 109 18.13 -4.63 -13.30
N VAL A 110 17.66 -5.86 -13.51
CA VAL A 110 17.32 -6.78 -12.43
C VAL A 110 18.60 -7.27 -11.79
N LEU A 111 18.79 -6.94 -10.51
CA LEU A 111 19.94 -7.34 -9.72
C LEU A 111 19.73 -8.71 -9.07
N SER A 112 18.54 -8.91 -8.51
CA SER A 112 18.15 -10.15 -7.83
C SER A 112 16.63 -10.29 -7.85
N GLU A 113 16.14 -11.52 -7.89
CA GLU A 113 14.71 -11.83 -7.92
C GLU A 113 14.42 -13.13 -7.20
N GLY A 114 13.33 -13.18 -6.45
CA GLY A 114 12.87 -14.38 -5.78
C GLY A 114 12.21 -14.10 -4.43
N ASN A 115 12.25 -15.10 -3.55
CA ASN A 115 11.72 -15.01 -2.20
C ASN A 115 12.42 -13.88 -1.42
N THR A 116 11.64 -13.11 -0.66
CA THR A 116 12.14 -11.94 0.09
C THR A 116 13.34 -12.26 0.96
N SER A 117 13.31 -13.38 1.68
CA SER A 117 14.42 -13.79 2.57
C SER A 117 15.71 -14.03 1.79
N ASP A 118 15.63 -14.71 0.66
CA ASP A 118 16.78 -15.04 -0.17
C ASP A 118 17.38 -13.80 -0.84
N VAL A 119 16.50 -12.94 -1.39
CA VAL A 119 16.91 -11.71 -2.06
C VAL A 119 17.57 -10.73 -1.10
N LEU A 120 17.05 -10.58 0.12
CA LEU A 120 17.64 -9.68 1.14
C LEU A 120 18.97 -10.20 1.70
N ASN A 121 19.27 -11.48 1.56
CA ASN A 121 20.57 -12.08 1.92
C ASN A 121 21.55 -12.15 0.74
N ASP A 122 21.15 -11.74 -0.46
CA ASP A 122 22.01 -11.69 -1.62
C ASP A 122 23.12 -10.62 -1.41
N PRO A 123 24.41 -10.98 -1.50
CA PRO A 123 25.51 -10.05 -1.31
C PRO A 123 25.48 -8.81 -2.22
N GLU A 124 25.00 -8.96 -3.45
CA GLU A 124 24.86 -7.86 -4.40
C GLU A 124 23.76 -6.87 -3.97
N VAL A 125 22.66 -7.37 -3.40
CA VAL A 125 21.59 -6.53 -2.86
C VAL A 125 22.06 -5.80 -1.61
N ILE A 126 22.76 -6.49 -0.71
CA ILE A 126 23.35 -5.90 0.52
C ILE A 126 24.28 -4.75 0.14
N LYS A 127 25.18 -4.98 -0.80
CA LYS A 127 26.12 -3.97 -1.28
C LYS A 127 25.42 -2.76 -1.92
N ALA A 128 24.37 -2.99 -2.71
CA ALA A 128 23.68 -1.92 -3.44
C ALA A 128 22.78 -1.06 -2.55
N TYR A 129 22.13 -1.65 -1.55
CA TYR A 129 21.06 -1.02 -0.77
C TYR A 129 21.31 -0.90 0.73
N LEU A 130 22.15 -1.75 1.32
CA LEU A 130 22.39 -1.79 2.75
C LEU A 130 23.75 -1.21 3.16
N GLY A 131 24.58 -0.86 2.20
CA GLY A 131 25.77 -0.01 2.43
C GLY A 131 26.94 -0.69 3.12
N GLU A 132 27.18 -2.00 2.90
CA GLU A 132 28.39 -2.70 3.31
C GLU A 132 29.32 -3.02 2.12
#